data_dfef7dd6199a9dba0ed23a5973a45a6c
#
_entry.id   dfef7dd6199a9dba0ed23a5973a45a6c
#
_cell.length_a   1.000
_cell.length_b   1.000
_cell.length_c   1.000
_cell.angle_alpha   90.00
_cell.angle_beta   90.00
_cell.angle_gamma   90.00
#
_symmetry.space_group_name_H-M   'P 1'
#
loop_
_entity.id
_entity.type
_entity.pdbx_description
1 polymer ?
#
loop_
_entity_poly.entity_id
_entity_poly.type
_entity_poly.pdbx_seq_one_letter_code
_entity_poly.pdbx_strand_id
1 'polypeptide(L)'
;LLAVCASVPVWAGGPFQYFAVTPCRVFDTRTVGTQTNGNPLPGGPSQFFRIQGNCGIPNGAQAVTLNLTIVSPSRQGDMRLYPANVTPHLNDPSTINYDAGEVALANGAIVPLGPVAMASDKDLQIVIGMQGPGTVHAIVDVTGYFQ
;
A
#
# COMPACT_ATOMS: atom_id res chain seq x y z
N LEU A 1 -14.55 -46.48 9.29
CA LEU A 1 -14.71 -45.06 8.91
C LEU A 1 -13.38 -44.57 8.38
N LEU A 2 -13.25 -44.40 7.05
CA LEU A 2 -12.10 -43.74 6.45
C LEU A 2 -12.35 -42.20 6.50
N ALA A 3 -11.50 -41.47 7.20
CA ALA A 3 -11.49 -40.02 7.14
C ALA A 3 -10.85 -39.57 5.82
N VAL A 4 -11.64 -39.04 4.92
CA VAL A 4 -11.16 -38.36 3.71
C VAL A 4 -10.60 -37.00 4.15
N CYS A 5 -9.27 -36.88 4.20
CA CYS A 5 -8.62 -35.61 4.36
C CYS A 5 -8.79 -34.81 3.06
N ALA A 6 -9.75 -33.89 3.00
CA ALA A 6 -9.86 -32.95 1.90
C ALA A 6 -8.68 -31.98 1.96
N SER A 7 -7.72 -32.16 1.02
CA SER A 7 -6.67 -31.17 0.83
C SER A 7 -7.28 -29.91 0.22
N VAL A 8 -7.38 -28.84 1.00
CA VAL A 8 -7.66 -27.50 0.46
C VAL A 8 -6.46 -27.10 -0.40
N PRO A 9 -6.65 -26.72 -1.65
CA PRO A 9 -5.56 -26.21 -2.46
C PRO A 9 -5.03 -24.94 -1.80
N VAL A 10 -3.80 -25.00 -1.27
CA VAL A 10 -3.05 -23.79 -0.94
C VAL A 10 -2.67 -23.17 -2.27
N TRP A 11 -3.30 -22.07 -2.62
CA TRP A 11 -2.90 -21.26 -3.75
C TRP A 11 -1.60 -20.55 -3.39
N ALA A 12 -0.48 -21.26 -3.49
CA ALA A 12 0.81 -20.62 -3.59
C ALA A 12 0.90 -20.06 -5.01
N GLY A 13 0.49 -18.83 -5.18
CA GLY A 13 0.76 -18.09 -6.41
C GLY A 13 2.28 -17.91 -6.52
N GLY A 14 2.89 -18.38 -7.58
CA GLY A 14 4.31 -18.19 -7.85
C GLY A 14 4.97 -19.45 -8.44
N PRO A 15 6.22 -19.34 -8.91
CA PRO A 15 7.12 -18.21 -8.73
C PRO A 15 6.75 -17.02 -9.62
N PHE A 16 6.72 -15.81 -9.05
CA PHE A 16 6.58 -14.58 -9.81
C PHE A 16 7.94 -14.05 -10.24
N GLN A 17 7.99 -13.46 -11.43
CA GLN A 17 9.19 -12.78 -11.92
C GLN A 17 9.17 -11.31 -11.49
N TYR A 18 10.35 -10.80 -11.13
CA TYR A 18 10.53 -9.39 -10.84
C TYR A 18 10.88 -8.59 -12.10
N PHE A 19 10.21 -7.47 -12.27
CA PHE A 19 10.46 -6.52 -13.36
C PHE A 19 10.76 -5.15 -12.75
N ALA A 20 11.97 -4.65 -12.97
CA ALA A 20 12.33 -3.30 -12.58
C ALA A 20 11.65 -2.27 -13.50
N VAL A 21 11.19 -1.17 -12.93
CA VAL A 21 10.74 0.00 -13.70
C VAL A 21 11.59 1.21 -13.33
N THR A 22 11.66 2.19 -14.22
CA THR A 22 12.23 3.49 -13.86
C THR A 22 11.47 4.05 -12.67
N PRO A 23 12.15 4.51 -11.60
CA PRO A 23 11.48 5.04 -10.41
C PRO A 23 10.44 6.09 -10.80
N CYS A 24 9.21 5.91 -10.34
CA CYS A 24 8.08 6.71 -10.76
C CYS A 24 7.13 6.95 -9.59
N ARG A 25 6.72 8.22 -9.41
CA ARG A 25 5.76 8.60 -8.39
C ARG A 25 4.34 8.26 -8.79
N VAL A 26 3.71 7.34 -8.06
CA VAL A 26 2.31 6.97 -8.30
C VAL A 26 1.36 7.99 -7.69
N PHE A 27 1.65 8.44 -6.47
CA PHE A 27 0.91 9.52 -5.85
C PHE A 27 1.72 10.27 -4.79
N ASP A 28 1.31 11.50 -4.56
CA ASP A 28 1.78 12.38 -3.49
C ASP A 28 0.57 13.11 -2.94
N THR A 29 0.21 12.83 -1.69
CA THR A 29 -1.00 13.39 -1.10
C THR A 29 -0.95 14.90 -0.89
N ARG A 30 0.22 15.54 -1.05
CA ARG A 30 0.39 17.00 -0.97
C ARG A 30 -0.01 17.70 -2.26
N THR A 31 -0.14 16.97 -3.37
CA THR A 31 -0.33 17.56 -4.71
C THR A 31 -1.80 17.55 -5.09
N VAL A 32 -2.30 18.71 -5.51
CA VAL A 32 -3.64 18.86 -6.11
C VAL A 32 -3.70 18.09 -7.44
N GLY A 33 -4.85 17.50 -7.74
CA GLY A 33 -5.05 16.70 -8.97
C GLY A 33 -4.60 15.25 -8.85
N THR A 34 -4.09 14.83 -7.69
CA THR A 34 -3.80 13.42 -7.37
C THR A 34 -5.01 12.71 -6.76
N GLN A 35 -4.85 11.44 -6.41
CA GLN A 35 -5.93 10.63 -5.83
C GLN A 35 -6.49 11.20 -4.50
N THR A 36 -5.76 12.08 -3.81
CA THR A 36 -6.19 12.74 -2.56
C THR A 36 -6.44 14.24 -2.71
N ASN A 37 -6.18 14.78 -3.89
CA ASN A 37 -6.39 16.20 -4.21
C ASN A 37 -5.72 17.17 -3.21
N GLY A 38 -4.50 16.89 -2.81
CA GLY A 38 -3.72 17.74 -1.90
C GLY A 38 -4.05 17.56 -0.42
N ASN A 39 -4.95 16.66 -0.06
CA ASN A 39 -5.34 16.46 1.34
C ASN A 39 -4.45 15.41 2.04
N PRO A 40 -4.02 15.68 3.29
CA PRO A 40 -3.36 14.67 4.09
C PRO A 40 -4.31 13.54 4.46
N LEU A 41 -3.75 12.36 4.71
CA LEU A 41 -4.51 11.18 5.11
C LEU A 41 -4.84 11.26 6.61
N PRO A 42 -6.10 11.04 7.00
CA PRO A 42 -6.49 10.99 8.41
C PRO A 42 -6.10 9.65 9.05
N GLY A 43 -5.83 9.67 10.35
CA GLY A 43 -5.71 8.44 11.13
C GLY A 43 -7.04 7.70 11.24
N GLY A 44 -6.99 6.38 11.29
CA GLY A 44 -8.11 5.47 11.49
C GLY A 44 -8.67 4.84 10.22
N PRO A 45 -9.45 5.54 9.37
CA PRO A 45 -10.11 4.89 8.24
C PRO A 45 -9.12 4.43 7.17
N SER A 46 -9.41 3.27 6.54
CA SER A 46 -8.68 2.80 5.37
C SER A 46 -8.80 3.77 4.20
N GLN A 47 -7.67 4.04 3.56
CA GLN A 47 -7.58 4.83 2.34
C GLN A 47 -7.16 3.92 1.18
N PHE A 48 -7.83 4.04 0.04
CA PHE A 48 -7.63 3.13 -1.09
C PHE A 48 -7.05 3.86 -2.29
N PHE A 49 -6.03 3.26 -2.90
CA PHE A 49 -5.26 3.81 -4.01
C PHE A 49 -5.17 2.83 -5.18
N ARG A 50 -4.84 3.36 -6.35
CA ARG A 50 -4.57 2.60 -7.56
C ARG A 50 -3.09 2.65 -7.89
N ILE A 51 -2.45 1.49 -7.98
CA ILE A 51 -1.05 1.30 -8.41
C ILE A 51 -1.02 0.74 -9.83
N GLN A 52 -1.72 -0.37 -10.06
CA GLN A 52 -1.76 -1.02 -11.37
C GLN A 52 -2.32 -0.09 -12.44
N GLY A 53 -1.73 -0.12 -13.63
CA GLY A 53 -2.05 0.79 -14.74
C GLY A 53 -1.33 2.14 -14.67
N ASN A 54 -0.56 2.41 -13.59
CA ASN A 54 0.26 3.61 -13.44
C ASN A 54 1.75 3.25 -13.47
N CYS A 55 2.61 4.20 -13.85
CA CYS A 55 4.07 4.05 -13.76
C CYS A 55 4.64 2.79 -14.43
N GLY A 56 3.98 2.27 -15.47
CA GLY A 56 4.42 1.04 -16.13
C GLY A 56 4.12 -0.25 -15.36
N ILE A 57 3.39 -0.20 -14.25
CA ILE A 57 2.92 -1.37 -13.52
C ILE A 57 1.69 -1.95 -14.27
N PRO A 58 1.75 -3.15 -14.82
CA PRO A 58 0.63 -3.70 -15.60
C PRO A 58 -0.55 -4.11 -14.71
N ASN A 59 -1.73 -4.19 -15.30
CA ASN A 59 -2.86 -4.88 -14.68
C ASN A 59 -2.51 -6.36 -14.50
N GLY A 60 -2.78 -6.91 -13.33
CA GLY A 60 -2.42 -8.28 -13.00
C GLY A 60 -1.08 -8.43 -12.28
N ALA A 61 -0.35 -7.34 -12.00
CA ALA A 61 0.79 -7.36 -11.10
C ALA A 61 0.34 -7.87 -9.72
N GLN A 62 1.11 -8.82 -9.16
CA GLN A 62 0.75 -9.48 -7.89
C GLN A 62 1.31 -8.72 -6.68
N ALA A 63 2.46 -8.07 -6.86
CA ALA A 63 3.08 -7.24 -5.83
C ALA A 63 3.90 -6.12 -6.49
N VAL A 64 4.21 -5.10 -5.72
CA VAL A 64 5.02 -3.97 -6.14
C VAL A 64 6.16 -3.73 -5.16
N THR A 65 7.33 -3.35 -5.68
CA THR A 65 8.39 -2.74 -4.87
C THR A 65 8.18 -1.23 -4.88
N LEU A 66 8.15 -0.63 -3.72
CA LEU A 66 7.89 0.79 -3.56
C LEU A 66 8.73 1.40 -2.43
N ASN A 67 8.88 2.71 -2.51
CA ASN A 67 9.32 3.53 -1.41
C ASN A 67 8.12 4.33 -0.88
N LEU A 68 7.77 4.11 0.39
CA LEU A 68 6.77 4.87 1.10
C LEU A 68 7.46 5.97 1.88
N THR A 69 7.10 7.21 1.61
CA THR A 69 7.57 8.37 2.39
C THR A 69 6.39 9.00 3.12
N ILE A 70 6.50 9.11 4.44
CA ILE A 70 5.60 9.93 5.26
C ILE A 70 6.16 11.35 5.34
N VAL A 71 5.29 12.35 5.39
CA VAL A 71 5.69 13.76 5.49
C VAL A 71 4.79 14.48 6.48
N SER A 72 5.41 15.23 7.37
CA SER A 72 4.76 16.15 8.32
C SER A 72 3.60 15.50 9.10
N PRO A 73 3.79 14.35 9.76
CA PRO A 73 2.75 13.76 10.58
C PRO A 73 2.45 14.68 11.77
N SER A 74 1.17 14.92 12.01
CA SER A 74 0.72 15.77 13.11
C SER A 74 0.81 15.08 14.48
N ARG A 75 0.97 13.75 14.49
CA ARG A 75 1.09 12.91 15.68
C ARG A 75 1.96 11.70 15.40
N GLN A 76 2.51 11.12 16.47
CA GLN A 76 3.16 9.82 16.43
C GLN A 76 2.18 8.74 15.95
N GLY A 77 2.68 7.81 15.13
CA GLY A 77 1.86 6.74 14.60
C GLY A 77 2.63 5.75 13.75
N ASP A 78 1.87 4.99 13.00
CA ASP A 78 2.37 4.03 12.04
C ASP A 78 1.52 4.06 10.76
N MET A 79 2.09 3.54 9.69
CA MET A 79 1.38 3.32 8.44
C MET A 79 1.57 1.88 7.97
N ARG A 80 0.49 1.26 7.55
CA ARG A 80 0.44 -0.13 7.08
C ARG A 80 -0.11 -0.16 5.68
N LEU A 81 0.54 -0.93 4.82
CA LEU A 81 0.13 -1.12 3.42
C LEU A 81 -0.40 -2.55 3.24
N TYR A 82 -1.56 -2.67 2.58
CA TYR A 82 -2.21 -3.94 2.29
C TYR A 82 -2.73 -3.99 0.85
N PRO A 83 -2.94 -5.21 0.31
CA PRO A 83 -3.82 -5.39 -0.83
C PRO A 83 -5.23 -4.83 -0.52
N ALA A 84 -5.86 -4.17 -1.47
CA ALA A 84 -7.16 -3.52 -1.24
C ALA A 84 -8.31 -4.47 -0.85
N ASN A 85 -8.16 -5.77 -1.13
CA ASN A 85 -9.14 -6.82 -0.83
C ASN A 85 -8.91 -7.55 0.51
N VAL A 86 -7.94 -7.10 1.31
CA VAL A 86 -7.63 -7.69 2.62
C VAL A 86 -8.27 -6.86 3.73
N THR A 87 -8.79 -7.51 4.76
CA THR A 87 -9.25 -6.84 5.98
C THR A 87 -8.06 -6.61 6.91
N PRO A 88 -7.70 -5.36 7.24
CA PRO A 88 -6.60 -5.06 8.14
C PRO A 88 -6.89 -5.49 9.58
N HIS A 89 -5.86 -5.92 10.31
CA HIS A 89 -5.94 -6.23 11.74
C HIS A 89 -5.04 -5.29 12.55
N LEU A 90 -5.46 -4.95 13.75
CA LEU A 90 -4.75 -4.02 14.64
C LEU A 90 -3.33 -4.48 15.01
N ASN A 91 -3.08 -5.78 15.00
CA ASN A 91 -1.79 -6.37 15.38
C ASN A 91 -0.90 -6.70 14.16
N ASP A 92 -1.31 -6.32 12.96
CA ASP A 92 -0.49 -6.53 11.77
C ASP A 92 0.77 -5.66 11.81
N PRO A 93 1.89 -6.14 11.25
CA PRO A 93 3.13 -5.37 11.20
C PRO A 93 2.95 -4.03 10.50
N SER A 94 3.57 -2.99 11.02
CA SER A 94 3.64 -1.69 10.36
C SER A 94 4.65 -1.70 9.21
N THR A 95 4.32 -1.00 8.12
CA THR A 95 5.27 -0.72 7.04
C THR A 95 6.28 0.35 7.46
N ILE A 96 5.84 1.34 8.22
CA ILE A 96 6.69 2.41 8.75
C ILE A 96 6.09 2.95 10.06
N ASN A 97 6.95 3.26 11.03
CA ASN A 97 6.59 3.97 12.26
C ASN A 97 7.22 5.36 12.23
N TYR A 98 6.56 6.36 12.79
CA TYR A 98 7.01 7.74 12.75
C TYR A 98 6.62 8.51 14.02
N ASP A 99 7.40 9.54 14.34
CA ASP A 99 7.10 10.49 15.40
C ASP A 99 6.37 11.73 14.85
N ALA A 100 5.73 12.49 15.75
CA ALA A 100 5.12 13.75 15.38
C ALA A 100 6.17 14.76 14.92
N GLY A 101 5.87 15.51 13.87
CA GLY A 101 6.74 16.57 13.37
C GLY A 101 7.91 16.10 12.52
N GLU A 102 7.99 14.81 12.18
CA GLU A 102 8.95 14.33 11.16
C GLU A 102 8.82 15.14 9.87
N VAL A 103 9.91 15.67 9.36
CA VAL A 103 9.90 16.40 8.09
C VAL A 103 9.60 15.45 6.95
N ALA A 104 10.33 14.36 6.89
CA ALA A 104 10.11 13.23 5.97
C ALA A 104 10.86 11.99 6.48
N LEU A 105 10.20 10.85 6.43
CA LEU A 105 10.78 9.55 6.75
C LEU A 105 10.33 8.54 5.70
N ALA A 106 11.24 7.76 5.15
CA ALA A 106 10.95 6.82 4.09
C ALA A 106 11.34 5.38 4.45
N ASN A 107 10.59 4.42 3.91
CA ASN A 107 10.89 2.99 3.99
C ASN A 107 10.57 2.30 2.67
N GLY A 108 11.49 1.42 2.23
CA GLY A 108 11.26 0.53 1.09
C GLY A 108 10.44 -0.69 1.51
N ALA A 109 9.49 -1.09 0.67
CA ALA A 109 8.65 -2.24 0.95
C ALA A 109 8.33 -3.03 -0.32
N ILE A 110 8.05 -4.33 -0.15
CA ILE A 110 7.37 -5.16 -1.14
C ILE A 110 5.95 -5.35 -0.64
N VAL A 111 4.97 -4.92 -1.43
CA VAL A 111 3.57 -4.93 -1.02
C VAL A 111 2.75 -5.71 -2.04
N PRO A 112 2.03 -6.75 -1.63
CA PRO A 112 1.07 -7.42 -2.49
C PRO A 112 -0.04 -6.45 -2.92
N LEU A 113 -0.58 -6.63 -4.12
CA LEU A 113 -1.66 -5.81 -4.66
C LEU A 113 -2.97 -6.60 -4.72
N GLY A 114 -4.08 -5.91 -4.54
CA GLY A 114 -5.40 -6.48 -4.75
C GLY A 114 -5.69 -6.70 -6.24
N PRO A 115 -6.68 -7.55 -6.57
CA PRO A 115 -7.09 -7.77 -7.94
C PRO A 115 -7.75 -6.52 -8.53
N VAL A 116 -7.56 -6.33 -9.83
CA VAL A 116 -8.13 -5.25 -10.61
C VAL A 116 -8.88 -5.82 -11.80
N ALA A 117 -10.17 -5.58 -11.87
CA ALA A 117 -11.03 -5.97 -13.00
C ALA A 117 -11.46 -4.76 -13.85
N MET A 118 -11.61 -3.59 -13.21
CA MET A 118 -12.07 -2.35 -13.85
C MET A 118 -11.11 -1.18 -13.59
N ALA A 119 -11.17 -0.14 -14.40
CA ALA A 119 -10.33 1.05 -14.25
C ALA A 119 -10.58 1.82 -12.94
N SER A 120 -11.76 1.70 -12.35
CA SER A 120 -12.13 2.33 -11.08
C SER A 120 -11.63 1.59 -9.85
N ASP A 121 -11.21 0.32 -10.00
CA ASP A 121 -10.79 -0.51 -8.87
C ASP A 121 -9.54 0.06 -8.21
N LYS A 122 -9.44 -0.15 -6.92
CA LYS A 122 -8.27 0.16 -6.12
C LYS A 122 -7.59 -1.15 -5.71
N ASP A 123 -6.27 -1.15 -5.67
CA ASP A 123 -5.48 -2.35 -5.46
C ASP A 123 -4.54 -2.25 -4.25
N LEU A 124 -4.34 -1.03 -3.73
CA LEU A 124 -3.58 -0.75 -2.53
C LEU A 124 -4.48 -0.11 -1.47
N GLN A 125 -4.35 -0.57 -0.23
CA GLN A 125 -4.97 0.02 0.94
C GLN A 125 -3.90 0.53 1.90
N ILE A 126 -4.11 1.74 2.41
CA ILE A 126 -3.28 2.34 3.45
C ILE A 126 -4.11 2.51 4.72
N VAL A 127 -3.59 2.02 5.83
CA VAL A 127 -4.16 2.23 7.16
C VAL A 127 -3.17 2.99 8.02
N ILE A 128 -3.65 4.00 8.70
CA ILE A 128 -2.84 4.88 9.53
C ILE A 128 -3.26 4.72 10.98
N GLY A 129 -2.36 4.16 11.80
CA GLY A 129 -2.49 4.13 13.24
C GLY A 129 -1.95 5.42 13.84
N MET A 130 -2.79 6.16 14.58
CA MET A 130 -2.38 7.36 15.32
C MET A 130 -3.00 7.38 16.70
N GLN A 131 -2.31 7.99 17.65
CA GLN A 131 -2.85 8.24 18.98
C GLN A 131 -3.77 9.48 18.95
N GLY A 132 -5.07 9.25 18.69
CA GLY A 132 -6.07 10.30 18.57
C GLY A 132 -6.16 10.95 17.19
N PRO A 133 -6.97 12.01 17.04
CA PRO A 133 -7.18 12.67 15.75
C PRO A 133 -5.89 13.29 15.22
N GLY A 134 -5.57 13.04 13.98
CA GLY A 134 -4.38 13.57 13.32
C GLY A 134 -4.34 13.23 11.85
N THR A 135 -3.34 13.79 11.18
CA THR A 135 -3.14 13.61 9.73
C THR A 135 -1.66 13.44 9.39
N VAL A 136 -1.40 12.82 8.26
CA VAL A 136 -0.06 12.64 7.69
C VAL A 136 -0.12 12.66 6.18
N HIS A 137 0.87 13.24 5.53
CA HIS A 137 1.04 13.08 4.09
C HIS A 137 1.82 11.80 3.76
N ALA A 138 1.46 11.18 2.64
CA ALA A 138 2.15 10.01 2.10
C ALA A 138 2.54 10.23 0.64
N ILE A 139 3.72 9.74 0.29
CA ILE A 139 4.24 9.69 -1.07
C ILE A 139 4.56 8.23 -1.37
N VAL A 140 4.14 7.76 -2.53
CA VAL A 140 4.47 6.41 -3.00
C VAL A 140 5.17 6.50 -4.35
N ASP A 141 6.43 6.06 -4.36
CA ASP A 141 7.27 5.92 -5.54
C ASP A 141 7.51 4.42 -5.78
N VAL A 142 7.21 3.92 -7.00
CA VAL A 142 7.43 2.51 -7.37
C VAL A 142 8.73 2.34 -8.11
N THR A 143 9.38 1.17 -7.92
CA THR A 143 10.66 0.82 -8.54
C THR A 143 10.63 -0.51 -9.28
N GLY A 144 9.56 -1.28 -9.15
CA GLY A 144 9.38 -2.56 -9.82
C GLY A 144 8.10 -3.27 -9.39
N TYR A 145 7.84 -4.40 -10.01
CA TYR A 145 6.68 -5.24 -9.71
C TYR A 145 7.00 -6.74 -9.90
N PHE A 146 6.10 -7.56 -9.38
CA PHE A 146 6.11 -9.01 -9.54
C PHE A 146 4.88 -9.46 -10.34
N GLN A 147 5.11 -10.32 -11.35
CA GLN A 147 4.05 -10.89 -12.20
C GLN A 147 4.40 -12.31 -12.62
#